data_aa128de064e39ff75103a30935f92444
#
_entry.id   aa128de064e39ff75103a30935f92444
#
_cell.length_a   1.000
_cell.length_b   1.000
_cell.length_c   1.000
_cell.angle_alpha   90.00
_cell.angle_beta   90.00
_cell.angle_gamma   90.00
#
_symmetry.space_group_name_H-M   'P 1'
#
loop_
_entity.id
_entity.type
_entity.pdbx_description
1 polymer ?
#
loop_
_entity_poly.entity_id
_entity_poly.type
_entity_poly.pdbx_seq_one_letter_code
_entity_poly.pdbx_strand_id
1 'polypeptide(L)'
;QLETQLVKSAKKIGGIKTIILTDDKNGPAQHFCDKFIYGNLRDKKLIEDFIDQVDICTYAFENLSHEILKIISRKKEVHPSPDTLRIAQNRILEKKFANDLGIKTTNWKAVNSLMDLKEGIQLYGNCIMKSVSGGYDGKQQFRFRSTDDIDPKIDFSKKYILEKFLDFKQEISVAATRYKNGKISIYEPTENKHENGILRNSKIPANISKKIFNQAQEITVKFAEKLKYLGTLNLEFMIDEKDDLFFNEYANRCHNGFWHSVNSYEICQFTNHTRAVCGLDYMENKKISNAKMLNILGDEILKFREKKFKQNEFFFDYLKKDIRPGRKMGHITTLKD
;
A
#
# COMPACT_ATOMS: atom_id res chain seq x y z
N GLN A 1 -3.97 12.33 -0.15
CA GLN A 1 -3.32 11.97 1.13
C GLN A 1 -1.85 11.60 0.92
N LEU A 2 -1.55 10.48 0.25
CA LEU A 2 -0.17 10.05 -0.06
C LEU A 2 0.49 11.01 -1.06
N GLU A 3 -0.22 11.45 -2.07
CA GLU A 3 0.20 12.45 -3.05
C GLU A 3 0.67 13.74 -2.39
N THR A 4 -0.08 14.22 -1.39
CA THR A 4 0.30 15.42 -0.62
C THR A 4 1.68 15.27 0.00
N GLN A 5 2.00 14.09 0.52
CA GLN A 5 3.29 13.86 1.16
C GLN A 5 4.42 13.65 0.13
N LEU A 6 4.13 13.08 -1.03
CA LEU A 6 5.09 13.04 -2.14
C LEU A 6 5.45 14.46 -2.61
N VAL A 7 4.45 15.32 -2.79
CA VAL A 7 4.65 16.74 -3.13
C VAL A 7 5.50 17.46 -2.07
N LYS A 8 5.17 17.28 -0.79
CA LYS A 8 5.97 17.85 0.32
C LYS A 8 7.41 17.34 0.32
N SER A 9 7.59 16.05 0.01
CA SER A 9 8.93 15.46 -0.09
C SER A 9 9.72 16.03 -1.26
N ALA A 10 9.09 16.22 -2.42
CA ALA A 10 9.71 16.85 -3.58
C ALA A 10 10.17 18.29 -3.27
N LYS A 11 9.32 19.07 -2.60
CA LYS A 11 9.68 20.44 -2.15
C LYS A 11 10.83 20.46 -1.14
N LYS A 12 10.83 19.49 -0.20
CA LYS A 12 11.92 19.37 0.79
C LYS A 12 13.26 19.01 0.13
N ILE A 13 13.25 18.18 -0.90
CA ILE A 13 14.44 17.81 -1.68
C ILE A 13 14.96 19.04 -2.45
N GLY A 14 14.06 19.85 -3.01
CA GLY A 14 14.39 21.01 -3.84
C GLY A 14 14.65 20.64 -5.30
N GLY A 15 14.51 21.62 -6.19
CA GLY A 15 14.76 21.46 -7.62
C GLY A 15 13.72 20.60 -8.38
N ILE A 16 12.66 20.12 -7.71
CA ILE A 16 11.63 19.29 -8.31
C ILE A 16 10.32 20.08 -8.36
N LYS A 17 9.80 20.34 -9.55
CA LYS A 17 8.46 20.85 -9.76
C LYS A 17 7.45 19.71 -9.78
N THR A 18 6.29 19.93 -9.20
CA THR A 18 5.25 18.91 -9.01
C THR A 18 3.97 19.28 -9.74
N ILE A 19 3.51 18.38 -10.60
CA ILE A 19 2.23 18.50 -11.30
C ILE A 19 1.35 17.33 -10.90
N ILE A 20 0.15 17.63 -10.41
CA ILE A 20 -0.86 16.62 -10.06
C ILE A 20 -1.93 16.58 -11.15
N LEU A 21 -2.16 15.39 -11.70
CA LEU A 21 -3.30 15.09 -12.56
C LEU A 21 -4.26 14.17 -11.80
N THR A 22 -5.53 14.54 -11.68
CA THR A 22 -6.53 13.80 -10.89
C THR A 22 -7.95 14.06 -11.38
N ASP A 23 -8.84 13.11 -11.09
CA ASP A 23 -10.31 13.24 -11.22
C ASP A 23 -10.99 13.65 -9.90
N ASP A 24 -10.22 13.84 -8.81
CA ASP A 24 -10.71 14.39 -7.54
C ASP A 24 -10.50 15.92 -7.47
N LYS A 25 -11.55 16.69 -7.73
CA LYS A 25 -11.52 18.16 -7.64
C LYS A 25 -11.11 18.69 -6.28
N ASN A 26 -11.31 17.91 -5.22
CA ASN A 26 -11.03 18.29 -3.83
C ASN A 26 -9.79 17.57 -3.27
N GLY A 27 -8.94 17.01 -4.12
CA GLY A 27 -7.73 16.31 -3.71
C GLY A 27 -6.82 17.22 -2.87
N PRO A 28 -6.43 16.83 -1.63
CA PRO A 28 -5.65 17.69 -0.73
C PRO A 28 -4.28 18.14 -1.28
N ALA A 29 -3.74 17.41 -2.25
CA ALA A 29 -2.45 17.74 -2.88
C ALA A 29 -2.47 19.09 -3.64
N GLN A 30 -3.66 19.57 -4.05
CA GLN A 30 -3.85 20.86 -4.75
C GLN A 30 -3.25 22.05 -3.98
N HIS A 31 -3.25 21.99 -2.65
CA HIS A 31 -2.76 23.07 -1.80
C HIS A 31 -1.22 23.14 -1.70
N PHE A 32 -0.54 22.13 -2.23
CA PHE A 32 0.90 21.97 -2.05
C PHE A 32 1.67 21.82 -3.36
N CYS A 33 1.06 21.35 -4.45
CA CYS A 33 1.72 21.16 -5.75
C CYS A 33 1.94 22.50 -6.48
N ASP A 34 2.86 22.50 -7.45
CA ASP A 34 3.15 23.68 -8.26
C ASP A 34 2.08 23.87 -9.35
N LYS A 35 1.48 22.77 -9.85
CA LYS A 35 0.38 22.80 -10.78
C LYS A 35 -0.62 21.68 -10.48
N PHE A 36 -1.91 22.01 -10.51
CA PHE A 36 -2.99 21.07 -10.30
C PHE A 36 -3.87 21.02 -11.56
N ILE A 37 -4.03 19.83 -12.13
CA ILE A 37 -4.82 19.56 -13.31
C ILE A 37 -5.96 18.62 -12.90
N TYR A 38 -7.19 19.12 -13.00
CA TYR A 38 -8.40 18.36 -12.74
C TYR A 38 -9.07 17.99 -14.04
N GLY A 39 -9.48 16.74 -14.21
CA GLY A 39 -10.27 16.30 -15.33
C GLY A 39 -10.49 14.80 -15.41
N ASN A 40 -11.20 14.38 -16.45
CA ASN A 40 -11.45 12.96 -16.69
C ASN A 40 -10.16 12.28 -17.17
N LEU A 41 -9.65 11.34 -16.38
CA LEU A 41 -8.43 10.58 -16.72
C LEU A 41 -8.56 9.70 -17.99
N ARG A 42 -9.75 9.58 -18.58
CA ARG A 42 -9.97 8.93 -19.89
C ARG A 42 -9.89 9.90 -21.06
N ASP A 43 -9.80 11.20 -20.82
CA ASP A 43 -9.64 12.21 -21.86
C ASP A 43 -8.20 12.17 -22.39
N LYS A 44 -8.07 11.73 -23.65
CA LYS A 44 -6.77 11.58 -24.32
C LYS A 44 -6.01 12.89 -24.44
N LYS A 45 -6.74 13.99 -24.76
CA LYS A 45 -6.13 15.31 -24.91
C LYS A 45 -5.57 15.80 -23.58
N LEU A 46 -6.34 15.64 -22.51
CA LEU A 46 -5.88 15.99 -21.16
C LEU A 46 -4.61 15.22 -20.76
N ILE A 47 -4.55 13.93 -21.10
CA ILE A 47 -3.37 13.09 -20.83
C ILE A 47 -2.17 13.54 -21.68
N GLU A 48 -2.37 13.86 -22.95
CA GLU A 48 -1.30 14.37 -23.84
C GLU A 48 -0.77 15.71 -23.33
N ASP A 49 -1.67 16.66 -23.00
CA ASP A 49 -1.31 17.96 -22.43
C ASP A 49 -0.53 17.83 -21.10
N PHE A 50 -0.86 16.80 -20.30
CA PHE A 50 -0.12 16.49 -19.07
C PHE A 50 1.27 15.92 -19.35
N ILE A 51 1.38 14.96 -20.28
CA ILE A 51 2.63 14.31 -20.67
C ILE A 51 3.66 15.34 -21.16
N ASP A 52 3.22 16.37 -21.90
CA ASP A 52 4.11 17.40 -22.46
C ASP A 52 4.70 18.33 -21.38
N GLN A 53 4.13 18.32 -20.18
CA GLN A 53 4.53 19.18 -19.05
C GLN A 53 5.40 18.50 -18.01
N VAL A 54 5.64 17.19 -18.12
CA VAL A 54 6.36 16.41 -17.11
C VAL A 54 7.56 15.69 -17.73
N ASP A 55 8.59 15.46 -16.91
CA ASP A 55 9.77 14.68 -17.30
C ASP A 55 9.58 13.21 -16.89
N ILE A 56 8.98 12.97 -15.74
CA ILE A 56 8.77 11.65 -15.15
C ILE A 56 7.44 11.61 -14.40
N CYS A 57 6.81 10.44 -14.34
CA CYS A 57 5.53 10.23 -13.66
C CYS A 57 5.65 9.21 -12.53
N THR A 58 4.92 9.47 -11.45
CA THR A 58 4.67 8.52 -10.38
C THR A 58 3.20 8.57 -9.95
N TYR A 59 2.79 7.63 -9.14
CA TYR A 59 1.43 7.59 -8.62
C TYR A 59 1.43 7.07 -7.17
N ALA A 60 0.40 7.45 -6.41
CA ALA A 60 0.21 7.07 -5.03
C ALA A 60 -1.13 6.37 -4.78
N PHE A 61 -1.78 5.94 -5.83
CA PHE A 61 -3.11 5.33 -5.79
C PHE A 61 -3.16 4.07 -6.66
N GLU A 62 -3.64 2.96 -6.12
CA GLU A 62 -3.61 1.65 -6.79
C GLU A 62 -4.76 1.44 -7.78
N ASN A 63 -5.89 2.16 -7.64
CA ASN A 63 -7.04 1.99 -8.52
C ASN A 63 -6.95 2.83 -9.81
N LEU A 64 -5.74 3.00 -10.33
CA LEU A 64 -5.53 3.66 -11.62
C LEU A 64 -5.73 2.68 -12.78
N SER A 65 -6.18 3.20 -13.91
CA SER A 65 -6.24 2.40 -15.14
C SER A 65 -4.83 2.06 -15.62
N HIS A 66 -4.55 0.76 -15.73
CA HIS A 66 -3.32 0.27 -16.33
C HIS A 66 -3.11 0.77 -17.78
N GLU A 67 -4.20 0.96 -18.54
CA GLU A 67 -4.14 1.49 -19.91
C GLU A 67 -3.65 2.93 -19.94
N ILE A 68 -4.13 3.77 -19.02
CA ILE A 68 -3.69 5.17 -18.90
C ILE A 68 -2.18 5.22 -18.63
N LEU A 69 -1.71 4.44 -17.66
CA LEU A 69 -0.29 4.38 -17.35
C LEU A 69 0.55 3.86 -18.52
N LYS A 70 0.02 2.92 -19.32
CA LYS A 70 0.66 2.47 -20.55
C LYS A 70 0.73 3.57 -21.62
N ILE A 71 -0.30 4.38 -21.77
CA ILE A 71 -0.28 5.53 -22.69
C ILE A 71 0.82 6.49 -22.27
N ILE A 72 0.88 6.86 -21.00
CA ILE A 72 1.91 7.75 -20.44
C ILE A 72 3.31 7.14 -20.64
N SER A 73 3.48 5.84 -20.35
CA SER A 73 4.79 5.16 -20.39
C SER A 73 5.39 5.01 -21.79
N ARG A 74 4.61 5.24 -22.85
CA ARG A 74 5.13 5.30 -24.23
C ARG A 74 5.93 6.57 -24.54
N LYS A 75 5.69 7.63 -23.76
CA LYS A 75 6.30 8.95 -23.99
C LYS A 75 7.18 9.41 -22.81
N LYS A 76 6.89 8.95 -21.59
CA LYS A 76 7.59 9.35 -20.35
C LYS A 76 7.86 8.15 -19.45
N GLU A 77 8.91 8.19 -18.67
CA GLU A 77 9.15 7.20 -17.63
C GLU A 77 8.03 7.26 -16.58
N VAL A 78 7.48 6.10 -16.23
CA VAL A 78 6.45 5.94 -15.18
C VAL A 78 6.97 4.97 -14.13
N HIS A 79 7.09 5.44 -12.91
CA HIS A 79 7.59 4.63 -11.80
C HIS A 79 6.67 4.72 -10.57
N PRO A 80 6.30 3.57 -10.00
CA PRO A 80 6.59 2.19 -10.46
C PRO A 80 5.99 1.90 -11.84
N SER A 81 6.51 0.88 -12.53
CA SER A 81 6.08 0.55 -13.90
C SER A 81 4.62 0.11 -13.95
N PRO A 82 3.90 0.30 -15.09
CA PRO A 82 2.53 -0.17 -15.22
C PRO A 82 2.36 -1.68 -14.99
N ASP A 83 3.37 -2.50 -15.31
CA ASP A 83 3.31 -3.95 -15.11
C ASP A 83 3.32 -4.33 -13.62
N THR A 84 4.04 -3.57 -12.78
CA THR A 84 4.01 -3.79 -11.33
C THR A 84 2.64 -3.45 -10.73
N LEU A 85 1.97 -2.40 -11.26
CA LEU A 85 0.60 -2.08 -10.87
C LEU A 85 -0.38 -3.20 -11.25
N ARG A 86 -0.24 -3.78 -12.44
CA ARG A 86 -1.10 -4.88 -12.89
C ARG A 86 -1.02 -6.09 -11.95
N ILE A 87 0.17 -6.37 -11.41
CA ILE A 87 0.34 -7.45 -10.41
C ILE A 87 -0.38 -7.06 -9.11
N ALA A 88 -0.19 -5.84 -8.60
CA ALA A 88 -0.85 -5.38 -7.38
C ALA A 88 -2.38 -5.33 -7.47
N GLN A 89 -2.91 -5.02 -8.65
CA GLN A 89 -4.35 -4.94 -8.90
C GLN A 89 -5.03 -6.31 -9.05
N ASN A 90 -4.27 -7.41 -9.07
CA ASN A 90 -4.80 -8.74 -9.32
C ASN A 90 -4.24 -9.76 -8.32
N ARG A 91 -5.05 -10.15 -7.33
CA ARG A 91 -4.67 -11.06 -6.24
C ARG A 91 -4.15 -12.42 -6.71
N ILE A 92 -4.63 -12.91 -7.85
CA ILE A 92 -4.13 -14.17 -8.41
C ILE A 92 -2.72 -13.98 -8.97
N LEU A 93 -2.47 -12.89 -9.72
CA LEU A 93 -1.14 -12.59 -10.24
C LEU A 93 -0.15 -12.33 -9.12
N GLU A 94 -0.58 -11.62 -8.09
CA GLU A 94 0.21 -11.31 -6.90
C GLU A 94 0.63 -12.59 -6.14
N LYS A 95 -0.34 -13.47 -5.81
CA LYS A 95 -0.06 -14.74 -5.13
C LYS A 95 0.81 -15.66 -5.99
N LYS A 96 0.51 -15.73 -7.29
CA LYS A 96 1.34 -16.51 -8.23
C LYS A 96 2.77 -15.97 -8.25
N PHE A 97 2.96 -14.67 -8.38
CA PHE A 97 4.29 -14.06 -8.38
C PHE A 97 5.05 -14.36 -7.08
N ALA A 98 4.40 -14.28 -5.91
CA ALA A 98 5.00 -14.65 -4.64
C ALA A 98 5.40 -16.14 -4.60
N ASN A 99 4.50 -17.04 -5.03
CA ASN A 99 4.78 -18.48 -5.04
C ASN A 99 5.89 -18.86 -6.03
N ASP A 100 5.95 -18.23 -7.21
CA ASP A 100 7.01 -18.43 -8.21
C ASP A 100 8.40 -18.03 -7.64
N LEU A 101 8.42 -17.17 -6.63
CA LEU A 101 9.62 -16.81 -5.87
C LEU A 101 9.90 -17.74 -4.67
N GLY A 102 9.08 -18.76 -4.44
CA GLY A 102 9.17 -19.62 -3.26
C GLY A 102 8.73 -18.93 -1.95
N ILE A 103 8.00 -17.82 -2.04
CA ILE A 103 7.47 -17.12 -0.88
C ILE A 103 6.19 -17.82 -0.42
N LYS A 104 6.13 -18.16 0.87
CA LYS A 104 4.99 -18.85 1.48
C LYS A 104 3.77 -17.94 1.53
N THR A 105 2.64 -18.43 1.00
CA THR A 105 1.32 -17.82 1.09
C THR A 105 0.35 -18.78 1.75
N THR A 106 -0.83 -18.36 2.14
CA THR A 106 -1.93 -19.29 2.40
C THR A 106 -2.23 -20.10 1.12
N ASN A 107 -2.75 -21.31 1.26
CA ASN A 107 -3.21 -22.08 0.10
C ASN A 107 -4.36 -21.33 -0.56
N TRP A 108 -4.37 -21.26 -1.89
CA TRP A 108 -5.38 -20.53 -2.63
C TRP A 108 -5.74 -21.21 -3.96
N LYS A 109 -6.91 -20.88 -4.48
CA LYS A 109 -7.34 -21.23 -5.85
C LYS A 109 -8.18 -20.10 -6.46
N ALA A 110 -8.18 -20.01 -7.79
CA ALA A 110 -9.13 -19.17 -8.51
C ALA A 110 -10.53 -19.78 -8.44
N VAL A 111 -11.55 -18.91 -8.36
CA VAL A 111 -12.95 -19.30 -8.32
C VAL A 111 -13.69 -18.51 -9.41
N ASN A 112 -14.23 -19.23 -10.39
CA ASN A 112 -14.98 -18.67 -11.51
C ASN A 112 -16.42 -19.21 -11.57
N SER A 113 -16.77 -20.18 -10.72
CA SER A 113 -18.07 -20.85 -10.67
C SER A 113 -18.44 -21.30 -9.28
N LEU A 114 -19.73 -21.61 -9.07
CA LEU A 114 -20.21 -22.23 -7.83
C LEU A 114 -19.53 -23.57 -7.58
N MET A 115 -19.22 -24.32 -8.63
CA MET A 115 -18.53 -25.60 -8.52
C MET A 115 -17.11 -25.43 -7.97
N ASP A 116 -16.33 -24.48 -8.55
CA ASP A 116 -15.00 -24.13 -8.05
C ASP A 116 -15.01 -23.75 -6.56
N LEU A 117 -16.04 -22.99 -6.15
CA LEU A 117 -16.20 -22.55 -4.74
C LEU A 117 -16.45 -23.75 -3.84
N LYS A 118 -17.40 -24.63 -4.20
CA LYS A 118 -17.72 -25.83 -3.40
C LYS A 118 -16.50 -26.74 -3.25
N GLU A 119 -15.79 -27.04 -4.33
CA GLU A 119 -14.55 -27.80 -4.30
C GLU A 119 -13.50 -27.16 -3.39
N GLY A 120 -13.34 -25.84 -3.49
CA GLY A 120 -12.39 -25.12 -2.68
C GLY A 120 -12.72 -25.14 -1.20
N ILE A 121 -14.01 -25.02 -0.82
CA ILE A 121 -14.46 -25.13 0.56
C ILE A 121 -14.21 -26.56 1.08
N GLN A 122 -14.49 -27.57 0.29
CA GLN A 122 -14.21 -28.98 0.68
C GLN A 122 -12.70 -29.21 0.88
N LEU A 123 -11.85 -28.61 0.04
CA LEU A 123 -10.39 -28.76 0.12
C LEU A 123 -9.78 -28.02 1.31
N TYR A 124 -10.24 -26.80 1.59
CA TYR A 124 -9.60 -25.90 2.57
C TYR A 124 -10.31 -25.85 3.92
N GLY A 125 -11.59 -26.25 3.99
CA GLY A 125 -12.44 -26.04 5.15
C GLY A 125 -12.72 -24.54 5.37
N ASN A 126 -12.32 -24.02 6.53
CA ASN A 126 -12.44 -22.58 6.79
C ASN A 126 -11.62 -21.77 5.78
N CYS A 127 -12.31 -20.92 5.03
CA CYS A 127 -11.69 -20.16 3.95
C CYS A 127 -12.34 -18.79 3.75
N ILE A 128 -11.64 -17.93 3.03
CA ILE A 128 -12.07 -16.58 2.68
C ILE A 128 -12.01 -16.38 1.18
N MET A 129 -13.11 -15.96 0.57
CA MET A 129 -13.16 -15.58 -0.83
C MET A 129 -13.11 -14.06 -0.97
N LYS A 130 -12.26 -13.59 -1.86
CA LYS A 130 -12.05 -12.18 -2.14
C LYS A 130 -12.21 -11.93 -3.63
N SER A 131 -12.71 -10.75 -4.03
CA SER A 131 -12.64 -10.34 -5.44
C SER A 131 -11.18 -10.31 -5.91
N VAL A 132 -10.92 -10.73 -7.14
CA VAL A 132 -9.56 -10.71 -7.72
C VAL A 132 -9.03 -9.29 -7.83
N SER A 133 -9.90 -8.30 -8.09
CA SER A 133 -9.54 -6.89 -8.23
C SER A 133 -10.55 -5.98 -7.54
N GLY A 134 -10.14 -4.75 -7.19
CA GLY A 134 -11.02 -3.68 -6.71
C GLY A 134 -11.48 -3.76 -5.25
N GLY A 135 -11.07 -4.79 -4.47
CA GLY A 135 -11.37 -4.89 -3.04
C GLY A 135 -10.32 -4.17 -2.17
N TYR A 136 -10.78 -3.40 -1.19
CA TYR A 136 -9.92 -2.74 -0.19
C TYR A 136 -10.64 -2.68 1.18
N ASP A 137 -9.87 -2.53 2.25
CA ASP A 137 -10.38 -2.40 3.63
C ASP A 137 -11.43 -3.47 4.00
N GLY A 138 -11.20 -4.75 3.63
CA GLY A 138 -12.09 -5.88 3.94
C GLY A 138 -13.43 -5.93 3.18
N LYS A 139 -13.67 -5.02 2.24
CA LYS A 139 -14.89 -5.03 1.41
C LYS A 139 -14.86 -6.15 0.37
N GLN A 140 -16.04 -6.71 0.09
CA GLN A 140 -16.22 -7.80 -0.87
C GLN A 140 -15.42 -9.07 -0.48
N GLN A 141 -15.48 -9.43 0.79
CA GLN A 141 -14.94 -10.68 1.33
C GLN A 141 -16.08 -11.55 1.87
N PHE A 142 -16.01 -12.83 1.56
CA PHE A 142 -16.96 -13.84 2.02
C PHE A 142 -16.20 -14.90 2.82
N ARG A 143 -16.69 -15.25 4.00
CA ARG A 143 -16.11 -16.32 4.82
C ARG A 143 -16.99 -17.56 4.75
N PHE A 144 -16.36 -18.71 4.62
CA PHE A 144 -17.03 -20.01 4.57
C PHE A 144 -16.38 -20.97 5.54
N ARG A 145 -17.19 -21.66 6.32
CA ARG A 145 -16.80 -22.81 7.16
C ARG A 145 -17.25 -24.11 6.52
N SER A 146 -18.36 -24.06 5.80
CA SER A 146 -18.95 -25.17 5.04
C SER A 146 -19.58 -24.63 3.76
N THR A 147 -20.04 -25.54 2.91
CA THR A 147 -20.82 -25.19 1.71
C THR A 147 -22.17 -24.56 2.00
N ASP A 148 -22.68 -24.73 3.22
CA ASP A 148 -23.97 -24.15 3.65
C ASP A 148 -23.90 -22.65 3.89
N ASP A 149 -22.67 -22.11 4.05
CA ASP A 149 -22.43 -20.65 4.17
C ASP A 149 -22.51 -19.93 2.82
N ILE A 150 -22.72 -20.66 1.71
CA ILE A 150 -22.71 -20.05 0.38
C ILE A 150 -23.99 -19.25 0.16
N ASP A 151 -23.83 -17.92 0.05
CA ASP A 151 -24.94 -17.05 -0.36
C ASP A 151 -25.27 -17.29 -1.83
N PRO A 152 -26.51 -17.69 -2.18
CA PRO A 152 -26.93 -17.90 -3.57
C PRO A 152 -26.88 -16.64 -4.43
N LYS A 153 -26.70 -15.46 -3.83
CA LYS A 153 -26.58 -14.18 -4.54
C LYS A 153 -25.15 -13.86 -4.98
N ILE A 154 -24.18 -14.75 -4.73
CA ILE A 154 -22.81 -14.53 -5.22
C ILE A 154 -22.79 -14.48 -6.76
N ASP A 155 -22.30 -13.37 -7.27
CA ASP A 155 -22.22 -13.10 -8.71
C ASP A 155 -20.94 -13.67 -9.32
N PHE A 156 -21.01 -14.86 -9.89
CA PHE A 156 -19.88 -15.52 -10.55
C PHE A 156 -19.54 -14.96 -11.95
N SER A 157 -20.19 -13.89 -12.42
CA SER A 157 -19.65 -13.11 -13.54
C SER A 157 -18.35 -12.38 -13.16
N LYS A 158 -18.12 -12.18 -11.87
CA LYS A 158 -16.89 -11.66 -11.28
C LYS A 158 -15.91 -12.78 -11.00
N LYS A 159 -14.63 -12.44 -11.02
CA LYS A 159 -13.54 -13.38 -10.69
C LYS A 159 -13.18 -13.26 -9.21
N TYR A 160 -12.97 -14.40 -8.58
CA TYR A 160 -12.60 -14.47 -7.17
C TYR A 160 -11.35 -15.31 -6.95
N ILE A 161 -10.70 -15.08 -5.83
CA ILE A 161 -9.69 -15.95 -5.25
C ILE A 161 -10.24 -16.49 -3.93
N LEU A 162 -10.14 -17.78 -3.70
CA LEU A 162 -10.44 -18.44 -2.43
C LEU A 162 -9.12 -18.76 -1.75
N GLU A 163 -8.95 -18.30 -0.53
CA GLU A 163 -7.77 -18.55 0.29
C GLU A 163 -8.18 -19.36 1.53
N LYS A 164 -7.37 -20.35 1.90
CA LYS A 164 -7.52 -21.02 3.19
C LYS A 164 -7.39 -19.99 4.29
N PHE A 165 -8.34 -19.96 5.20
CA PHE A 165 -8.28 -19.03 6.33
C PHE A 165 -7.07 -19.37 7.21
N LEU A 166 -6.29 -18.37 7.53
CA LEU A 166 -5.16 -18.48 8.44
C LEU A 166 -5.51 -17.83 9.76
N ASP A 167 -5.45 -18.60 10.83
CA ASP A 167 -5.41 -18.06 12.17
C ASP A 167 -4.01 -17.53 12.41
N PHE A 168 -3.89 -16.22 12.58
CA PHE A 168 -2.60 -15.55 12.79
C PHE A 168 -2.63 -14.76 14.10
N LYS A 169 -1.49 -14.72 14.77
CA LYS A 169 -1.32 -13.96 16.00
C LYS A 169 -0.91 -12.52 15.78
N GLN A 170 -0.30 -12.22 14.63
CA GLN A 170 0.27 -10.90 14.36
C GLN A 170 0.34 -10.61 12.86
N GLU A 171 0.12 -9.35 12.51
CA GLU A 171 0.37 -8.81 11.18
C GLU A 171 1.57 -7.87 11.24
N ILE A 172 2.46 -7.99 10.25
CA ILE A 172 3.58 -7.08 10.06
C ILE A 172 3.65 -6.60 8.63
N SER A 173 4.32 -5.50 8.41
CA SER A 173 4.66 -5.02 7.07
C SER A 173 6.09 -4.53 6.99
N VAL A 174 6.67 -4.62 5.79
CA VAL A 174 8.02 -4.14 5.50
C VAL A 174 7.98 -3.27 4.26
N ALA A 175 8.49 -2.04 4.37
CA ALA A 175 8.68 -1.16 3.24
C ALA A 175 10.12 -1.24 2.72
N ALA A 176 10.29 -1.17 1.41
CA ALA A 176 11.59 -1.05 0.77
C ALA A 176 11.51 -0.07 -0.40
N THR A 177 12.57 0.70 -0.58
CA THR A 177 12.74 1.59 -1.74
C THR A 177 13.90 1.09 -2.58
N ARG A 178 13.62 0.71 -3.83
CA ARG A 178 14.65 0.32 -4.79
C ARG A 178 14.96 1.48 -5.73
N TYR A 179 16.22 1.74 -5.92
CA TYR A 179 16.76 2.81 -6.77
C TYR A 179 17.14 2.29 -8.16
N LYS A 180 17.36 3.21 -9.10
CA LYS A 180 17.72 2.90 -10.51
C LYS A 180 19.02 2.09 -10.62
N ASN A 181 19.98 2.31 -9.72
CA ASN A 181 21.24 1.57 -9.62
C ASN A 181 21.13 0.18 -8.96
N GLY A 182 19.92 -0.24 -8.59
CA GLY A 182 19.65 -1.52 -7.94
C GLY A 182 19.79 -1.54 -6.42
N LYS A 183 20.37 -0.51 -5.79
CA LYS A 183 20.45 -0.42 -4.32
C LYS A 183 19.06 -0.34 -3.71
N ILE A 184 18.89 -0.95 -2.55
CA ILE A 184 17.63 -1.01 -1.81
C ILE A 184 17.82 -0.42 -0.42
N SER A 185 16.99 0.56 -0.08
CA SER A 185 16.83 1.10 1.27
C SER A 185 15.62 0.42 1.91
N ILE A 186 15.84 -0.36 2.97
CA ILE A 186 14.80 -1.16 3.62
C ILE A 186 14.49 -0.64 5.02
N TYR A 187 13.20 -0.61 5.37
CA TYR A 187 12.73 -0.23 6.70
C TYR A 187 12.61 -1.45 7.62
N GLU A 188 12.70 -1.22 8.93
CA GLU A 188 12.43 -2.29 9.89
C GLU A 188 10.95 -2.73 9.80
N PRO A 189 10.65 -4.01 10.06
CA PRO A 189 9.28 -4.49 10.13
C PRO A 189 8.43 -3.70 11.12
N THR A 190 7.25 -3.33 10.68
CA THR A 190 6.24 -2.60 11.45
C THR A 190 5.11 -3.54 11.83
N GLU A 191 4.75 -3.60 13.12
CA GLU A 191 3.60 -4.33 13.63
C GLU A 191 2.33 -3.55 13.32
N ASN A 192 1.33 -4.21 12.71
CA ASN A 192 0.07 -3.61 12.33
C ASN A 192 -1.09 -4.22 13.12
N LYS A 193 -2.05 -3.39 13.49
CA LYS A 193 -3.31 -3.83 14.09
C LYS A 193 -4.46 -3.28 13.28
N HIS A 194 -5.26 -4.19 12.72
CA HIS A 194 -6.49 -3.86 12.02
C HIS A 194 -7.71 -4.01 12.95
N GLU A 195 -8.68 -3.13 12.76
CA GLU A 195 -9.98 -3.18 13.40
C GLU A 195 -11.06 -3.11 12.32
N ASN A 196 -11.89 -4.13 12.20
CA ASN A 196 -12.90 -4.26 11.13
C ASN A 196 -12.30 -4.12 9.71
N GLY A 197 -11.11 -4.69 9.47
CA GLY A 197 -10.40 -4.64 8.19
C GLY A 197 -9.71 -3.29 7.89
N ILE A 198 -9.75 -2.33 8.80
CA ILE A 198 -9.12 -1.01 8.63
C ILE A 198 -7.89 -0.94 9.52
N LEU A 199 -6.73 -0.58 8.97
CA LEU A 199 -5.52 -0.36 9.75
C LEU A 199 -5.76 0.73 10.80
N ARG A 200 -5.66 0.35 12.07
CA ARG A 200 -5.85 1.26 13.20
C ARG A 200 -4.54 1.74 13.80
N ASN A 201 -3.61 0.83 14.04
CA ASN A 201 -2.32 1.15 14.64
C ASN A 201 -1.18 0.52 13.84
N SER A 202 -0.05 1.22 13.81
CA SER A 202 1.23 0.69 13.40
C SER A 202 2.28 1.02 14.45
N LYS A 203 3.19 0.09 14.74
CA LYS A 203 4.21 0.23 15.78
C LYS A 203 5.56 -0.24 15.25
N ILE A 204 6.59 0.52 15.51
CA ILE A 204 7.98 0.19 15.22
C ILE A 204 8.84 0.33 16.49
N PRO A 205 9.72 -0.63 16.78
CA PRO A 205 9.87 -1.92 16.10
C PRO A 205 8.68 -2.85 16.33
N ALA A 206 8.47 -3.78 15.42
CA ALA A 206 7.55 -4.89 15.63
C ALA A 206 8.10 -5.81 16.73
N ASN A 207 7.21 -6.37 17.56
CA ASN A 207 7.59 -7.35 18.59
C ASN A 207 7.64 -8.75 17.98
N ILE A 208 8.73 -9.06 17.27
CA ILE A 208 8.95 -10.32 16.54
C ILE A 208 10.34 -10.88 16.80
N SER A 209 10.52 -12.17 16.56
CA SER A 209 11.83 -12.81 16.65
C SER A 209 12.79 -12.29 15.58
N LYS A 210 14.11 -12.36 15.84
CA LYS A 210 15.13 -11.97 14.87
C LYS A 210 15.07 -12.80 13.59
N LYS A 211 14.64 -14.06 13.69
CA LYS A 211 14.41 -14.94 12.55
C LYS A 211 13.34 -14.35 11.62
N ILE A 212 12.15 -14.00 12.15
CA ILE A 212 11.05 -13.40 11.39
C ILE A 212 11.46 -12.05 10.83
N PHE A 213 12.15 -11.23 11.61
CA PHE A 213 12.66 -9.93 11.17
C PHE A 213 13.52 -10.06 9.91
N ASN A 214 14.54 -10.92 9.95
CA ASN A 214 15.44 -11.13 8.81
C ASN A 214 14.68 -11.71 7.60
N GLN A 215 13.85 -12.73 7.83
CA GLN A 215 13.07 -13.39 6.77
C GLN A 215 12.14 -12.40 6.06
N ALA A 216 11.44 -11.54 6.79
CA ALA A 216 10.53 -10.56 6.21
C ALA A 216 11.28 -9.52 5.34
N GLN A 217 12.46 -9.08 5.79
CA GLN A 217 13.31 -8.18 5.01
C GLN A 217 13.87 -8.86 3.76
N GLU A 218 14.41 -10.07 3.87
CA GLU A 218 14.95 -10.84 2.75
C GLU A 218 13.89 -11.08 1.66
N ILE A 219 12.68 -11.47 2.06
CA ILE A 219 11.55 -11.64 1.16
C ILE A 219 11.23 -10.33 0.44
N THR A 220 11.19 -9.21 1.17
CA THR A 220 10.87 -7.90 0.60
C THR A 220 11.92 -7.44 -0.41
N VAL A 221 13.21 -7.65 -0.11
CA VAL A 221 14.32 -7.37 -1.04
C VAL A 221 14.18 -8.22 -2.31
N LYS A 222 14.03 -9.54 -2.15
CA LYS A 222 13.87 -10.49 -3.25
C LYS A 222 12.69 -10.13 -4.17
N PHE A 223 11.57 -9.74 -3.56
CA PHE A 223 10.37 -9.32 -4.27
C PHE A 223 10.60 -8.04 -5.09
N ALA A 224 11.23 -7.01 -4.48
CA ALA A 224 11.56 -5.75 -5.13
C ALA A 224 12.56 -5.93 -6.29
N GLU A 225 13.57 -6.77 -6.12
CA GLU A 225 14.57 -7.08 -7.14
C GLU A 225 13.93 -7.77 -8.35
N LYS A 226 13.10 -8.81 -8.10
CA LYS A 226 12.49 -9.58 -9.17
C LYS A 226 11.50 -8.75 -9.99
N LEU A 227 10.77 -7.85 -9.34
CA LEU A 227 9.93 -6.87 -10.02
C LEU A 227 10.74 -5.82 -10.79
N LYS A 228 12.04 -5.71 -10.59
CA LYS A 228 12.87 -4.57 -11.03
C LYS A 228 12.21 -3.25 -10.61
N TYR A 229 11.64 -3.27 -9.40
CA TYR A 229 10.85 -2.16 -8.89
C TYR A 229 11.67 -0.88 -8.83
N LEU A 230 11.07 0.26 -9.14
CA LEU A 230 11.67 1.57 -8.93
C LEU A 230 10.73 2.45 -8.12
N GLY A 231 11.18 2.87 -6.94
CA GLY A 231 10.37 3.57 -5.94
C GLY A 231 10.18 2.75 -4.66
N THR A 232 9.21 3.11 -3.86
CA THR A 232 8.87 2.43 -2.60
C THR A 232 7.70 1.48 -2.78
N LEU A 233 7.88 0.24 -2.38
CA LEU A 233 6.84 -0.78 -2.21
C LEU A 233 6.71 -1.17 -0.74
N ASN A 234 5.63 -1.88 -0.43
CA ASN A 234 5.40 -2.44 0.89
C ASN A 234 4.85 -3.86 0.77
N LEU A 235 5.36 -4.80 1.57
CA LEU A 235 4.79 -6.14 1.70
C LEU A 235 4.11 -6.29 3.05
N GLU A 236 2.95 -6.93 3.06
CA GLU A 236 2.23 -7.31 4.27
C GLU A 236 2.32 -8.81 4.50
N PHE A 237 2.54 -9.15 5.76
CA PHE A 237 2.70 -10.54 6.19
C PHE A 237 1.83 -10.85 7.40
N MET A 238 1.41 -12.10 7.49
CA MET A 238 0.78 -12.69 8.66
C MET A 238 1.74 -13.70 9.31
N ILE A 239 1.78 -13.72 10.64
CA ILE A 239 2.58 -14.65 11.44
C ILE A 239 1.60 -15.55 12.20
N ASP A 240 1.69 -16.86 11.97
CA ASP A 240 0.85 -17.83 12.69
C ASP A 240 1.38 -18.15 14.09
N GLU A 241 0.66 -18.98 14.83
CA GLU A 241 1.02 -19.41 16.20
C GLU A 241 2.35 -20.20 16.26
N LYS A 242 2.82 -20.72 15.12
CA LYS A 242 4.10 -21.48 15.01
C LYS A 242 5.28 -20.62 14.61
N ASP A 243 5.12 -19.29 14.54
CA ASP A 243 6.13 -18.38 13.99
C ASP A 243 6.46 -18.60 12.51
N ASP A 244 5.52 -19.12 11.75
CA ASP A 244 5.63 -19.17 10.31
C ASP A 244 5.16 -17.86 9.67
N LEU A 245 5.93 -17.35 8.70
CA LEU A 245 5.65 -16.11 8.00
C LEU A 245 4.95 -16.38 6.68
N PHE A 246 3.78 -15.77 6.48
CA PHE A 246 2.98 -15.87 5.26
C PHE A 246 2.84 -14.52 4.60
N PHE A 247 3.16 -14.43 3.33
CA PHE A 247 2.88 -13.24 2.53
C PHE A 247 1.36 -13.09 2.32
N ASN A 248 0.86 -11.90 2.62
CA ASN A 248 -0.54 -11.55 2.44
C ASN A 248 -0.77 -10.76 1.15
N GLU A 249 -0.27 -9.54 1.08
CA GLU A 249 -0.42 -8.69 -0.11
C GLU A 249 0.76 -7.72 -0.26
N TYR A 250 0.85 -7.08 -1.42
CA TYR A 250 1.83 -6.04 -1.65
C TYR A 250 1.18 -4.74 -2.12
N ALA A 251 1.64 -3.63 -1.56
CA ALA A 251 1.25 -2.30 -1.98
C ALA A 251 2.29 -1.73 -2.94
N ASN A 252 1.84 -1.40 -4.15
CA ASN A 252 2.66 -0.85 -5.25
C ASN A 252 2.92 0.65 -5.10
N ARG A 253 3.15 1.12 -3.87
CA ARG A 253 3.28 2.54 -3.50
C ARG A 253 3.72 2.70 -2.06
N CYS A 254 3.99 3.93 -1.65
CA CYS A 254 4.07 4.27 -0.24
C CYS A 254 2.81 3.81 0.51
N HIS A 255 2.99 3.29 1.73
CA HIS A 255 1.94 2.61 2.46
C HIS A 255 1.49 3.37 3.71
N ASN A 256 0.20 3.20 4.06
CA ASN A 256 -0.38 3.84 5.23
C ASN A 256 0.25 3.37 6.55
N GLY A 257 0.67 2.11 6.63
CA GLY A 257 1.35 1.57 7.81
C GLY A 257 2.70 2.22 8.12
N PHE A 258 3.32 2.90 7.14
CA PHE A 258 4.64 3.54 7.29
C PHE A 258 4.58 5.07 7.41
N TRP A 259 3.43 5.66 7.76
CA TRP A 259 3.36 7.09 8.04
C TRP A 259 4.30 7.52 9.16
N HIS A 260 4.49 6.69 10.19
CA HIS A 260 5.44 6.96 11.27
C HIS A 260 6.85 7.27 10.76
N SER A 261 7.24 6.77 9.58
CA SER A 261 8.57 7.02 9.01
C SER A 261 8.87 8.50 8.81
N VAL A 262 7.84 9.36 8.67
CA VAL A 262 8.00 10.83 8.55
C VAL A 262 8.68 11.43 9.78
N ASN A 263 8.48 10.83 10.94
CA ASN A 263 9.00 11.33 12.21
C ASN A 263 10.04 10.38 12.86
N SER A 264 10.05 9.10 12.48
CA SER A 264 10.89 8.08 13.13
C SER A 264 12.12 7.64 12.31
N TYR A 265 12.30 8.19 11.11
CA TYR A 265 13.47 7.95 10.25
C TYR A 265 14.05 9.26 9.73
N GLU A 266 15.36 9.30 9.47
CA GLU A 266 16.03 10.42 8.80
C GLU A 266 15.44 10.68 7.42
N ILE A 267 15.13 9.58 6.70
CA ILE A 267 14.53 9.60 5.38
C ILE A 267 13.26 8.76 5.39
N CYS A 268 12.11 9.42 5.28
CA CYS A 268 10.82 8.73 5.24
C CYS A 268 10.56 8.05 3.90
N GLN A 269 9.60 7.11 3.89
CA GLN A 269 9.20 6.38 2.69
C GLN A 269 8.86 7.29 1.48
N PHE A 270 8.27 8.45 1.71
CA PHE A 270 7.88 9.39 0.66
C PHE A 270 9.09 10.10 0.04
N THR A 271 10.01 10.57 0.89
CA THR A 271 11.26 11.19 0.44
C THR A 271 12.11 10.18 -0.31
N ASN A 272 12.20 8.95 0.21
CA ASN A 272 12.93 7.86 -0.44
C ASN A 272 12.31 7.49 -1.79
N HIS A 273 10.98 7.38 -1.86
CA HIS A 273 10.26 7.15 -3.11
C HIS A 273 10.55 8.24 -4.13
N THR A 274 10.39 9.51 -3.75
CA THR A 274 10.62 10.66 -4.63
C THR A 274 12.06 10.67 -5.14
N ARG A 275 13.05 10.43 -4.28
CA ARG A 275 14.47 10.33 -4.69
C ARG A 275 14.68 9.24 -5.72
N ALA A 276 14.16 8.04 -5.46
CA ALA A 276 14.32 6.89 -6.35
C ALA A 276 13.68 7.14 -7.72
N VAL A 277 12.45 7.66 -7.74
CA VAL A 277 11.71 7.96 -8.98
C VAL A 277 12.38 9.06 -9.79
N CYS A 278 12.86 10.11 -9.13
CA CYS A 278 13.56 11.22 -9.80
C CYS A 278 15.04 10.90 -10.15
N GLY A 279 15.48 9.65 -9.98
CA GLY A 279 16.83 9.23 -10.34
C GLY A 279 17.93 9.84 -9.49
N LEU A 280 17.60 10.33 -8.29
CA LEU A 280 18.58 10.88 -7.33
C LEU A 280 19.37 9.75 -6.66
N ASP A 281 20.54 10.11 -6.11
CA ASP A 281 21.41 9.16 -5.46
C ASP A 281 20.72 8.43 -4.30
N TYR A 282 21.11 7.16 -4.15
CA TYR A 282 20.73 6.34 -3.02
C TYR A 282 21.10 6.99 -1.70
N MET A 283 20.16 6.95 -0.77
CA MET A 283 20.41 7.28 0.64
C MET A 283 19.90 6.15 1.52
N GLU A 284 20.74 5.75 2.45
CA GLU A 284 20.34 4.78 3.49
C GLU A 284 19.33 5.44 4.42
N ASN A 285 18.27 4.72 4.76
CA ASN A 285 17.35 5.18 5.78
C ASN A 285 17.88 4.74 7.16
N LYS A 286 17.95 5.68 8.08
CA LYS A 286 18.33 5.42 9.47
C LYS A 286 17.15 5.69 10.38
N LYS A 287 16.82 4.72 11.22
CA LYS A 287 15.82 4.92 12.26
C LYS A 287 16.38 5.85 13.34
N ILE A 288 15.62 6.87 13.71
CA ILE A 288 16.00 7.86 14.74
C ILE A 288 15.22 7.67 16.04
N SER A 289 14.05 7.01 15.99
CA SER A 289 13.24 6.74 17.17
C SER A 289 12.29 5.56 16.93
N ASN A 290 11.91 4.88 18.00
CA ASN A 290 10.76 4.02 18.01
C ASN A 290 9.48 4.86 17.88
N ALA A 291 8.42 4.31 17.33
CA ALA A 291 7.20 5.07 17.13
C ALA A 291 5.94 4.20 17.17
N LYS A 292 4.84 4.82 17.51
CA LYS A 292 3.48 4.29 17.34
C LYS A 292 2.67 5.27 16.53
N MET A 293 2.04 4.81 15.47
CA MET A 293 1.07 5.57 14.70
C MET A 293 -0.35 5.09 15.00
N LEU A 294 -1.27 6.02 15.15
CA LEU A 294 -2.71 5.78 15.27
C LEU A 294 -3.40 6.46 14.10
N ASN A 295 -4.13 5.72 13.27
CA ASN A 295 -5.03 6.29 12.28
C ASN A 295 -6.26 6.90 12.96
N ILE A 296 -6.66 8.09 12.53
CA ILE A 296 -7.84 8.81 13.00
C ILE A 296 -8.93 8.60 11.95
N LEU A 297 -10.05 8.00 12.38
CA LEU A 297 -11.11 7.55 11.49
C LEU A 297 -12.37 8.41 11.66
N GLY A 298 -13.00 8.75 10.53
CA GLY A 298 -14.29 9.43 10.52
C GLY A 298 -14.30 10.71 11.37
N ASP A 299 -15.30 10.84 12.21
CA ASP A 299 -15.57 12.02 13.07
C ASP A 299 -14.58 12.20 14.23
N GLU A 300 -13.79 11.18 14.56
CA GLU A 300 -12.70 11.33 15.52
C GLU A 300 -11.80 12.54 15.20
N ILE A 301 -11.63 12.86 13.89
CA ILE A 301 -10.79 13.96 13.43
C ILE A 301 -11.14 15.31 14.08
N LEU A 302 -12.41 15.54 14.39
CA LEU A 302 -12.88 16.78 15.00
C LEU A 302 -12.24 17.00 16.37
N LYS A 303 -12.18 15.95 17.20
CA LYS A 303 -11.54 15.98 18.53
C LYS A 303 -10.03 16.21 18.41
N PHE A 304 -9.40 15.61 17.39
CA PHE A 304 -7.96 15.75 17.19
C PHE A 304 -7.57 17.14 16.69
N ARG A 305 -8.42 17.83 15.93
CA ARG A 305 -8.18 19.21 15.48
C ARG A 305 -8.13 20.22 16.62
N GLU A 306 -8.83 19.95 17.73
CA GLU A 306 -8.90 20.82 18.91
C GLU A 306 -7.88 20.43 19.98
N LYS A 307 -7.23 19.25 19.83
CA LYS A 307 -6.31 18.71 20.83
C LYS A 307 -4.97 19.45 20.82
N LYS A 308 -4.43 19.74 22.00
CA LYS A 308 -3.02 20.09 22.18
C LYS A 308 -2.18 18.82 22.23
N PHE A 309 -1.09 18.79 21.47
CA PHE A 309 -0.20 17.64 21.37
C PHE A 309 1.05 17.84 22.22
N LYS A 310 1.61 16.73 22.71
CA LYS A 310 2.90 16.73 23.41
C LYS A 310 4.03 16.90 22.39
N GLN A 311 5.25 17.23 22.87
CA GLN A 311 6.42 17.45 22.03
C GLN A 311 6.80 16.22 21.16
N ASN A 312 6.51 15.00 21.63
CA ASN A 312 6.75 13.75 20.91
C ASN A 312 5.53 13.22 20.14
N GLU A 313 4.44 13.98 20.06
CA GLU A 313 3.22 13.66 19.33
C GLU A 313 3.11 14.53 18.06
N PHE A 314 2.98 13.92 16.91
CA PHE A 314 2.90 14.57 15.61
C PHE A 314 1.56 14.23 14.95
N PHE A 315 0.67 15.20 14.95
CA PHE A 315 -0.63 15.09 14.31
C PHE A 315 -0.57 15.49 12.83
N PHE A 316 -1.21 14.70 12.00
CA PHE A 316 -1.30 14.94 10.57
C PHE A 316 -2.74 14.85 10.10
N ASP A 317 -3.37 16.00 9.82
CA ASP A 317 -4.68 16.05 9.18
C ASP A 317 -4.53 15.85 7.66
N TYR A 318 -5.32 14.94 7.09
CA TYR A 318 -5.30 14.69 5.65
C TYR A 318 -6.11 15.72 4.85
N LEU A 319 -6.73 16.69 5.52
CA LEU A 319 -7.51 17.78 4.94
C LEU A 319 -8.63 17.31 4.01
N LYS A 320 -9.19 16.14 4.26
CA LYS A 320 -10.33 15.62 3.51
C LYS A 320 -11.61 16.34 3.93
N LYS A 321 -12.39 16.82 2.95
CA LYS A 321 -13.64 17.54 3.22
C LYS A 321 -14.74 16.66 3.78
N ASP A 322 -14.91 15.45 3.18
CA ASP A 322 -16.00 14.54 3.57
C ASP A 322 -15.57 13.67 4.77
N ILE A 323 -16.23 13.83 5.87
CA ILE A 323 -16.10 12.97 7.05
C ILE A 323 -17.09 11.81 6.88
N ARG A 324 -16.58 10.57 6.85
CA ARG A 324 -17.39 9.35 6.73
C ARG A 324 -16.89 8.30 7.72
N PRO A 325 -17.78 7.47 8.29
CA PRO A 325 -17.37 6.34 9.15
C PRO A 325 -16.30 5.48 8.48
N GLY A 326 -15.27 5.10 9.22
CA GLY A 326 -14.17 4.26 8.75
C GLY A 326 -13.18 4.94 7.78
N ARG A 327 -13.46 6.16 7.29
CA ARG A 327 -12.53 6.88 6.41
C ARG A 327 -11.33 7.39 7.21
N LYS A 328 -10.11 7.04 6.77
CA LYS A 328 -8.87 7.57 7.35
C LYS A 328 -8.80 9.08 7.08
N MET A 329 -8.96 9.90 8.12
CA MET A 329 -9.03 11.37 8.06
C MET A 329 -7.71 12.03 8.46
N GLY A 330 -6.91 11.36 9.24
CA GLY A 330 -5.63 11.81 9.74
C GLY A 330 -4.88 10.68 10.44
N HIS A 331 -3.76 11.00 11.01
CA HIS A 331 -3.05 10.12 11.94
C HIS A 331 -2.30 10.93 12.99
N ILE A 332 -1.95 10.29 14.07
CA ILE A 332 -0.98 10.79 15.05
C ILE A 332 0.18 9.79 15.14
N THR A 333 1.40 10.30 15.06
CA THR A 333 2.60 9.54 15.37
C THR A 333 3.12 9.98 16.72
N THR A 334 3.36 9.04 17.63
CA THR A 334 3.98 9.26 18.91
C THR A 334 5.35 8.61 18.90
N LEU A 335 6.42 9.40 19.07
CA LEU A 335 7.77 8.88 19.24
C LEU A 335 7.93 8.33 20.65
N LYS A 336 8.74 7.28 20.76
CA LYS A 336 9.09 6.61 22.01
C LYS A 336 10.60 6.53 22.12
N ASP A 337 11.10 6.82 23.26
CA ASP A 337 12.49 6.66 23.63
C ASP A 337 12.94 5.18 23.58
#